data_47d476bcd105f73a071c5f72d8bc4db4
#
_entry.id   47d476bcd105f73a071c5f72d8bc4db4
#
_cell.length_a   1.000
_cell.length_b   1.000
_cell.length_c   1.000
_cell.angle_alpha   90.00
_cell.angle_beta   90.00
_cell.angle_gamma   90.00
#
_symmetry.space_group_name_H-M   'P 1'
#
loop_
_entity.id
_entity.type
_entity.pdbx_description
1 polymer ?
#
loop_
_entity_poly.entity_id
_entity_poly.type
_entity_poly.pdbx_seq_one_letter_code
_entity_poly.pdbx_strand_id
1 'polypeptide(L)'
;PLRLVGSEMCIRDRNTAVQYKGTRINIMDTPGHADFGGEVERIMKMVDGVVLVVDAYEGTMPQTRFVLKKALEQHLTPIVVVNKIDRDAARPEEVVDEVLELFIELGADDDQLEFPVVYASALNGTSSLSDNPADQEKTMDYLFDTIIEHIPAPVDNSDEPLQFQVSLLDYNDYVGRIGIGRVFRGTIKVGDQVTLLKLDGTKKNFRVTKLFGFFGLNRLEINEAKAGDLIAVSGMEDIFVGETVTPVDTHESLPVLHIDEPTLQMTFLTNNSPFAGREGKFVTARKIEERLMRELHTDVSLKVEPTDSPDAWIVSGRGELHLSILIENMRREGYELQVSRPEVIIKEIDGVKCEPFERVQIDTPEEYMGSIIESLSNRKGEMQDMQHNDNGQ
;
A
#
# COMPACT_ATOMS: atom_id res chain seq x y z
N PRO A 1 17.35 16.34 -8.90
CA PRO A 1 16.49 15.22 -9.22
C PRO A 1 16.23 14.42 -7.95
N LEU A 2 14.97 14.35 -7.55
CA LEU A 2 14.52 13.37 -6.55
C LEU A 2 14.94 11.99 -7.07
N ARG A 3 15.97 11.39 -6.48
CA ARG A 3 16.28 9.98 -6.68
C ARG A 3 15.17 9.21 -5.97
N LEU A 4 14.14 8.87 -6.70
CA LEU A 4 13.22 7.81 -6.29
C LEU A 4 14.04 6.51 -6.22
N VAL A 5 14.41 6.12 -5.02
CA VAL A 5 15.23 4.92 -4.78
C VAL A 5 14.29 3.71 -4.81
N GLY A 6 14.68 2.72 -5.54
CA GLY A 6 14.13 1.40 -5.86
C GLY A 6 12.89 0.82 -5.15
N SER A 7 12.62 1.11 -3.89
CA SER A 7 11.48 0.53 -3.15
C SER A 7 10.13 1.15 -3.50
N GLU A 8 10.10 2.46 -3.80
CA GLU A 8 8.85 3.16 -4.13
C GLU A 8 8.39 2.90 -5.57
N MET A 9 9.25 2.33 -6.39
CA MET A 9 8.94 1.99 -7.78
C MET A 9 8.46 0.56 -8.01
N CYS A 10 8.65 -0.32 -7.02
CA CYS A 10 8.19 -1.71 -7.06
C CYS A 10 6.79 -1.88 -6.44
N ILE A 11 5.94 -0.87 -6.54
CA ILE A 11 4.62 -0.80 -5.89
C ILE A 11 3.66 -1.93 -6.31
N ARG A 12 3.93 -2.65 -7.40
CA ARG A 12 2.99 -3.59 -8.00
C ARG A 12 3.14 -5.07 -7.65
N ASP A 13 4.30 -5.54 -7.17
CA ASP A 13 4.55 -6.97 -6.92
C ASP A 13 4.90 -7.22 -5.45
N ARG A 14 3.90 -7.05 -4.57
CA ARG A 14 4.10 -6.99 -3.12
C ARG A 14 3.61 -8.20 -2.35
N ASN A 15 3.05 -9.17 -3.05
CA ASN A 15 2.54 -10.36 -2.41
C ASN A 15 3.57 -11.48 -2.58
N THR A 16 4.10 -11.96 -1.47
CA THR A 16 4.96 -13.15 -1.46
C THR A 16 4.51 -14.12 -0.38
N ALA A 17 4.99 -15.33 -0.44
CA ALA A 17 4.77 -16.30 0.62
C ALA A 17 6.03 -17.12 0.87
N VAL A 18 6.28 -17.40 2.13
CA VAL A 18 7.39 -18.25 2.59
C VAL A 18 6.83 -19.49 3.25
N GLN A 19 7.44 -20.65 2.97
CA GLN A 19 7.13 -21.89 3.67
C GLN A 19 8.16 -22.10 4.75
N TYR A 20 7.74 -22.09 6.03
CA TYR A 20 8.64 -22.24 7.16
C TYR A 20 8.04 -23.17 8.20
N LYS A 21 8.78 -24.20 8.61
CA LYS A 21 8.38 -25.21 9.62
C LYS A 21 6.95 -25.77 9.41
N GLY A 22 6.55 -25.99 8.15
CA GLY A 22 5.22 -26.51 7.82
C GLY A 22 4.11 -25.45 7.76
N THR A 23 4.39 -24.21 8.14
CA THR A 23 3.46 -23.08 8.09
C THR A 23 3.75 -22.22 6.84
N ARG A 24 2.68 -21.80 6.16
CA ARG A 24 2.78 -20.85 5.07
C ARG A 24 2.55 -19.44 5.62
N ILE A 25 3.56 -18.59 5.48
CA ILE A 25 3.52 -17.19 5.88
C ILE A 25 3.32 -16.35 4.61
N ASN A 26 2.16 -15.74 4.47
CA ASN A 26 1.89 -14.77 3.41
C ASN A 26 2.40 -13.40 3.85
N ILE A 27 3.18 -12.74 2.99
CA ILE A 27 3.78 -11.45 3.28
C ILE A 27 3.27 -10.43 2.27
N MET A 28 2.70 -9.34 2.79
CA MET A 28 2.25 -8.18 2.03
C MET A 28 3.17 -7.01 2.33
N ASP A 29 3.89 -6.51 1.32
CA ASP A 29 4.67 -5.30 1.46
C ASP A 29 3.78 -4.07 1.32
N THR A 30 3.93 -3.05 2.16
CA THR A 30 3.12 -1.84 2.15
C THR A 30 3.92 -0.62 1.76
N PRO A 31 3.35 0.34 0.97
CA PRO A 31 3.96 1.64 0.81
C PRO A 31 3.98 2.40 2.13
N GLY A 32 5.08 3.12 2.37
CA GLY A 32 5.21 3.96 3.56
C GLY A 32 4.63 5.37 3.41
N HIS A 33 4.39 5.84 2.19
CA HIS A 33 4.00 7.23 1.92
C HIS A 33 2.48 7.45 2.04
N ALA A 34 2.08 8.60 2.59
CA ALA A 34 0.68 8.96 2.82
C ALA A 34 -0.18 9.01 1.54
N ASP A 35 0.41 9.30 0.37
CA ASP A 35 -0.30 9.26 -0.92
C ASP A 35 -0.90 7.88 -1.24
N PHE A 36 -0.43 6.82 -0.58
CA PHE A 36 -0.91 5.45 -0.72
C PHE A 36 -1.74 4.97 0.46
N GLY A 37 -2.28 5.90 1.27
CA GLY A 37 -3.03 5.60 2.48
C GLY A 37 -4.16 4.60 2.29
N GLY A 38 -4.94 4.75 1.24
CA GLY A 38 -6.01 3.81 0.92
C GLY A 38 -5.51 2.41 0.54
N GLU A 39 -4.33 2.29 -0.09
CA GLU A 39 -3.72 0.97 -0.33
C GLU A 39 -3.26 0.32 0.96
N VAL A 40 -2.58 1.08 1.81
CA VAL A 40 -2.15 0.62 3.14
C VAL A 40 -3.35 0.11 3.94
N GLU A 41 -4.43 0.86 4.00
CA GLU A 41 -5.62 0.46 4.74
C GLU A 41 -6.26 -0.83 4.18
N ARG A 42 -6.31 -0.99 2.85
CA ARG A 42 -6.82 -2.20 2.22
C ARG A 42 -5.93 -3.42 2.49
N ILE A 43 -4.60 -3.23 2.50
CA ILE A 43 -3.66 -4.30 2.85
C ILE A 43 -3.83 -4.70 4.32
N MET A 44 -3.93 -3.73 5.24
CA MET A 44 -4.11 -3.99 6.67
C MET A 44 -5.36 -4.83 6.97
N LYS A 45 -6.41 -4.70 6.16
CA LYS A 45 -7.63 -5.54 6.30
C LYS A 45 -7.46 -6.98 5.82
N MET A 46 -6.38 -7.31 5.12
CA MET A 46 -6.13 -8.67 4.60
C MET A 46 -5.18 -9.49 5.47
N VAL A 47 -4.54 -8.89 6.47
CA VAL A 47 -3.47 -9.51 7.26
C VAL A 47 -3.88 -9.70 8.71
N ASP A 48 -3.17 -10.56 9.43
CA ASP A 48 -3.45 -10.90 10.84
C ASP A 48 -2.46 -10.23 11.79
N GLY A 49 -1.34 -9.71 11.28
CA GLY A 49 -0.33 -9.00 12.05
C GLY A 49 0.53 -8.10 11.17
N VAL A 50 1.37 -7.31 11.79
CA VAL A 50 2.26 -6.37 11.13
C VAL A 50 3.70 -6.52 11.62
N VAL A 51 4.64 -6.54 10.69
CA VAL A 51 6.08 -6.46 10.98
C VAL A 51 6.53 -5.02 10.71
N LEU A 52 6.77 -4.27 11.77
CA LEU A 52 7.27 -2.90 11.70
C LEU A 52 8.79 -2.92 11.61
N VAL A 53 9.32 -2.55 10.44
CA VAL A 53 10.78 -2.52 10.21
C VAL A 53 11.30 -1.11 10.42
N VAL A 54 12.20 -0.94 11.40
CA VAL A 54 12.80 0.34 11.78
C VAL A 54 14.31 0.27 11.58
N ASP A 55 14.92 1.36 11.10
CA ASP A 55 16.37 1.47 10.93
C ASP A 55 17.04 1.68 12.30
N ALA A 56 18.04 0.84 12.63
CA ALA A 56 18.76 0.89 13.90
C ALA A 56 19.52 2.20 14.13
N TYR A 57 19.73 3.03 13.12
CA TYR A 57 20.39 4.32 13.20
C TYR A 57 19.40 5.50 13.14
N GLU A 58 18.50 5.47 12.15
CA GLU A 58 17.57 6.59 11.89
C GLU A 58 16.39 6.61 12.86
N GLY A 59 16.02 5.44 13.43
CA GLY A 59 14.89 5.33 14.34
C GLY A 59 13.53 5.43 13.64
N THR A 60 12.54 5.97 14.34
CA THR A 60 11.18 6.15 13.82
C THR A 60 11.11 7.33 12.85
N MET A 61 10.54 7.09 11.67
CA MET A 61 10.39 8.06 10.60
C MET A 61 8.91 8.45 10.42
N PRO A 62 8.57 9.58 9.77
CA PRO A 62 7.19 9.99 9.54
C PRO A 62 6.34 8.90 8.85
N GLN A 63 6.94 8.14 7.93
CA GLN A 63 6.29 7.02 7.27
C GLN A 63 5.98 5.88 8.24
N THR A 64 6.88 5.61 9.20
CA THR A 64 6.68 4.63 10.27
C THR A 64 5.44 4.97 11.08
N ARG A 65 5.32 6.23 11.49
CA ARG A 65 4.16 6.76 12.24
C ARG A 65 2.84 6.55 11.49
N PHE A 66 2.83 6.90 10.20
CA PHE A 66 1.63 6.78 9.38
C PHE A 66 1.15 5.33 9.25
N VAL A 67 2.06 4.40 8.89
CA VAL A 67 1.73 2.98 8.70
C VAL A 67 1.34 2.32 10.02
N LEU A 68 2.10 2.61 11.09
CA LEU A 68 1.81 2.08 12.43
C LEU A 68 0.43 2.52 12.92
N LYS A 69 0.07 3.79 12.77
CA LYS A 69 -1.26 4.28 13.15
C LYS A 69 -2.37 3.46 12.48
N LYS A 70 -2.23 3.19 11.17
CA LYS A 70 -3.20 2.38 10.42
C LYS A 70 -3.26 0.93 10.89
N ALA A 71 -2.12 0.35 11.27
CA ALA A 71 -2.07 -1.00 11.82
C ALA A 71 -2.75 -1.10 13.20
N LEU A 72 -2.49 -0.13 14.08
CA LEU A 72 -3.09 -0.07 15.42
C LEU A 72 -4.61 0.15 15.35
N GLU A 73 -5.10 1.01 14.45
CA GLU A 73 -6.53 1.22 14.19
C GLU A 73 -7.26 -0.06 13.76
N GLN A 74 -6.55 -1.03 13.16
CA GLN A 74 -7.09 -2.33 12.76
C GLN A 74 -6.84 -3.44 13.81
N HIS A 75 -6.30 -3.11 14.99
CA HIS A 75 -5.96 -4.05 16.07
C HIS A 75 -5.06 -5.20 15.60
N LEU A 76 -4.12 -4.93 14.69
CA LEU A 76 -3.16 -5.93 14.24
C LEU A 76 -2.11 -6.19 15.30
N THR A 77 -1.68 -7.45 15.42
CA THR A 77 -0.59 -7.85 16.32
C THR A 77 0.74 -7.36 15.75
N PRO A 78 1.49 -6.50 16.46
CA PRO A 78 2.74 -5.95 15.98
C PRO A 78 3.94 -6.82 16.35
N ILE A 79 4.92 -6.86 15.44
CA ILE A 79 6.29 -7.34 15.70
C ILE A 79 7.22 -6.22 15.23
N VAL A 80 8.20 -5.86 16.04
CA VAL A 80 9.19 -4.83 15.69
C VAL A 80 10.48 -5.49 15.21
N VAL A 81 11.00 -5.05 14.07
CA VAL A 81 12.29 -5.47 13.54
C VAL A 81 13.22 -4.27 13.47
N VAL A 82 14.24 -4.25 14.31
CA VAL A 82 15.32 -3.27 14.27
C VAL A 82 16.34 -3.74 13.25
N ASN A 83 16.28 -3.16 12.05
CA ASN A 83 17.11 -3.55 10.89
C ASN A 83 18.36 -2.68 10.77
N LYS A 84 19.35 -3.18 10.05
CA LYS A 84 20.67 -2.54 9.82
C LYS A 84 21.51 -2.41 11.09
N ILE A 85 21.38 -3.37 11.99
CA ILE A 85 22.15 -3.42 13.25
C ILE A 85 23.68 -3.51 13.02
N ASP A 86 24.10 -3.85 11.81
CA ASP A 86 25.49 -3.95 11.37
C ASP A 86 26.14 -2.58 11.07
N ARG A 87 25.41 -1.46 11.19
CA ARG A 87 25.98 -0.12 11.03
C ARG A 87 26.76 0.30 12.27
N ASP A 88 27.93 0.92 12.06
CA ASP A 88 28.81 1.40 13.15
C ASP A 88 28.14 2.40 14.11
N ALA A 89 27.13 3.14 13.64
CA ALA A 89 26.38 4.13 14.42
C ALA A 89 24.98 3.63 14.84
N ALA A 90 24.74 2.32 14.80
CA ALA A 90 23.48 1.74 15.25
C ALA A 90 23.28 1.98 16.77
N ARG A 91 22.05 2.30 17.17
CA ARG A 91 21.62 2.56 18.53
C ARG A 91 20.34 1.77 18.84
N PRO A 92 20.37 0.44 18.80
CA PRO A 92 19.18 -0.40 18.81
C PRO A 92 18.31 -0.24 20.06
N GLU A 93 18.89 -0.09 21.25
CA GLU A 93 18.14 0.12 22.49
C GLU A 93 17.32 1.42 22.45
N GLU A 94 17.96 2.54 22.06
CA GLU A 94 17.28 3.85 21.95
C GLU A 94 16.16 3.82 20.90
N VAL A 95 16.37 3.10 19.79
CA VAL A 95 15.35 2.94 18.73
C VAL A 95 14.15 2.15 19.22
N VAL A 96 14.34 1.13 20.06
CA VAL A 96 13.22 0.40 20.69
C VAL A 96 12.42 1.30 21.61
N ASP A 97 13.10 2.16 22.39
CA ASP A 97 12.43 3.14 23.25
C ASP A 97 11.63 4.17 22.43
N GLU A 98 12.21 4.70 21.34
CA GLU A 98 11.48 5.58 20.38
C GLU A 98 10.26 4.91 19.79
N VAL A 99 10.35 3.63 19.45
CA VAL A 99 9.21 2.85 18.93
C VAL A 99 8.14 2.72 20.01
N LEU A 100 8.51 2.38 21.23
CA LEU A 100 7.57 2.26 22.36
C LEU A 100 6.85 3.61 22.65
N GLU A 101 7.59 4.71 22.67
CA GLU A 101 7.01 6.04 22.79
C GLU A 101 6.00 6.33 21.66
N LEU A 102 6.35 5.98 20.43
CA LEU A 102 5.46 6.14 19.27
C LEU A 102 4.18 5.32 19.39
N PHE A 103 4.25 4.07 19.89
CA PHE A 103 3.06 3.24 20.14
C PHE A 103 2.14 3.90 21.18
N ILE A 104 2.70 4.39 22.29
CA ILE A 104 1.95 5.10 23.33
C ILE A 104 1.27 6.35 22.80
N GLU A 105 2.00 7.18 22.03
CA GLU A 105 1.45 8.39 21.41
C GLU A 105 0.29 8.10 20.43
N LEU A 106 0.37 6.99 19.73
CA LEU A 106 -0.66 6.57 18.78
C LEU A 106 -1.84 5.87 19.44
N GLY A 107 -1.80 5.67 20.77
CA GLY A 107 -2.89 5.10 21.55
C GLY A 107 -2.99 3.59 21.43
N ALA A 108 -1.85 2.89 21.33
CA ALA A 108 -1.79 1.43 21.36
C ALA A 108 -2.40 0.90 22.68
N ASP A 109 -3.07 -0.23 22.60
CA ASP A 109 -3.58 -0.95 23.77
C ASP A 109 -2.47 -1.77 24.46
N ASP A 110 -2.77 -2.31 25.65
CA ASP A 110 -1.79 -3.04 26.47
C ASP A 110 -1.20 -4.25 25.72
N ASP A 111 -2.02 -4.96 24.92
CA ASP A 111 -1.57 -6.12 24.15
C ASP A 111 -0.63 -5.70 23.00
N GLN A 112 -0.88 -4.53 22.41
CA GLN A 112 -0.03 -3.97 21.34
C GLN A 112 1.28 -3.39 21.86
N LEU A 113 1.35 -2.99 23.14
CA LEU A 113 2.58 -2.50 23.78
C LEU A 113 3.55 -3.63 24.17
N GLU A 114 3.06 -4.87 24.29
CA GLU A 114 3.89 -6.06 24.56
C GLU A 114 4.47 -6.68 23.27
N PHE A 115 4.89 -5.85 22.30
CA PHE A 115 5.43 -6.34 21.03
C PHE A 115 6.80 -7.01 21.19
N PRO A 116 7.04 -8.16 20.52
CA PRO A 116 8.37 -8.75 20.45
C PRO A 116 9.29 -7.96 19.51
N VAL A 117 10.59 -7.97 19.84
CA VAL A 117 11.63 -7.30 19.05
C VAL A 117 12.59 -8.32 18.46
N VAL A 118 12.87 -8.18 17.17
CA VAL A 118 13.90 -8.94 16.46
C VAL A 118 14.93 -7.96 15.88
N TYR A 119 16.20 -8.24 16.11
CA TYR A 119 17.30 -7.45 15.58
C TYR A 119 17.86 -8.11 14.33
N ALA A 120 18.07 -7.37 13.25
CA ALA A 120 18.42 -7.96 11.97
C ALA A 120 19.35 -7.08 11.11
N SER A 121 20.06 -7.72 10.20
CA SER A 121 20.65 -7.09 9.03
C SER A 121 20.12 -7.80 7.78
N ALA A 122 19.13 -7.21 7.14
CA ALA A 122 18.55 -7.76 5.91
C ALA A 122 19.59 -7.88 4.78
N LEU A 123 20.55 -6.95 4.73
CA LEU A 123 21.63 -6.98 3.74
C LEU A 123 22.51 -8.22 3.90
N ASN A 124 22.84 -8.57 5.14
CA ASN A 124 23.71 -9.71 5.47
C ASN A 124 22.91 -11.02 5.61
N GLY A 125 21.58 -10.96 5.68
CA GLY A 125 20.71 -12.10 5.94
C GLY A 125 20.93 -12.67 7.34
N THR A 126 21.07 -11.80 8.34
CA THR A 126 21.29 -12.17 9.74
C THR A 126 20.16 -11.68 10.63
N SER A 127 19.88 -12.43 11.70
CA SER A 127 18.93 -12.03 12.74
C SER A 127 19.30 -12.59 14.10
N SER A 128 18.78 -11.98 15.17
CA SER A 128 18.94 -12.39 16.56
C SER A 128 17.81 -11.79 17.41
N LEU A 129 17.60 -12.32 18.61
CA LEU A 129 16.77 -11.70 19.65
C LEU A 129 17.60 -10.79 20.57
N SER A 130 18.94 -10.73 20.38
CA SER A 130 19.85 -9.85 21.12
C SER A 130 20.13 -8.59 20.30
N ASP A 131 20.17 -7.46 20.97
CA ASP A 131 20.55 -6.13 20.43
C ASP A 131 22.06 -6.02 20.10
N ASN A 132 22.87 -6.97 20.60
CA ASN A 132 24.31 -6.99 20.35
C ASN A 132 24.60 -7.48 18.92
N PRO A 133 25.26 -6.69 18.07
CA PRO A 133 25.64 -7.11 16.72
C PRO A 133 26.50 -8.37 16.64
N ALA A 134 27.23 -8.69 17.72
CA ALA A 134 28.07 -9.90 17.77
C ALA A 134 27.24 -11.21 17.89
N ASP A 135 25.99 -11.13 18.32
CA ASP A 135 25.10 -12.27 18.51
C ASP A 135 24.26 -12.57 17.26
N GLN A 136 24.50 -11.83 16.17
CA GLN A 136 23.80 -12.04 14.91
C GLN A 136 24.17 -13.37 14.28
N GLU A 137 23.16 -14.20 14.00
CA GLU A 137 23.32 -15.46 13.28
C GLU A 137 22.93 -15.31 11.81
N LYS A 138 23.61 -16.06 10.92
CA LYS A 138 23.34 -16.00 9.46
C LYS A 138 22.06 -16.80 9.11
N THR A 139 20.95 -16.35 9.65
CA THR A 139 19.61 -16.89 9.42
C THR A 139 18.56 -15.81 9.65
N MET A 140 17.35 -15.99 9.09
CA MET A 140 16.16 -15.20 9.41
C MET A 140 15.16 -16.00 10.27
N ASP A 141 15.59 -17.13 10.81
CA ASP A 141 14.73 -18.04 11.58
C ASP A 141 14.12 -17.34 12.80
N TYR A 142 14.88 -16.49 13.48
CA TYR A 142 14.37 -15.73 14.64
C TYR A 142 13.14 -14.87 14.27
N LEU A 143 13.15 -14.23 13.09
CA LEU A 143 11.99 -13.47 12.62
C LEU A 143 10.81 -14.40 12.33
N PHE A 144 11.04 -15.50 11.59
CA PHE A 144 9.95 -16.42 11.25
C PHE A 144 9.39 -17.18 12.46
N ASP A 145 10.22 -17.52 13.42
CA ASP A 145 9.78 -18.13 14.67
C ASP A 145 8.93 -17.14 15.48
N THR A 146 9.36 -15.88 15.61
CA THR A 146 8.59 -14.83 16.27
C THR A 146 7.23 -14.60 15.57
N ILE A 147 7.19 -14.60 14.23
CA ILE A 147 5.93 -14.50 13.49
C ILE A 147 4.98 -15.64 13.82
N ILE A 148 5.46 -16.89 13.83
CA ILE A 148 4.62 -18.07 14.12
C ILE A 148 4.15 -18.08 15.58
N GLU A 149 4.95 -17.59 16.50
CA GLU A 149 4.64 -17.56 17.92
C GLU A 149 3.63 -16.48 18.31
N HIS A 150 3.73 -15.29 17.69
CA HIS A 150 2.97 -14.12 18.13
C HIS A 150 1.81 -13.74 17.22
N ILE A 151 1.91 -13.95 15.91
CA ILE A 151 0.82 -13.60 15.00
C ILE A 151 -0.19 -14.75 14.96
N PRO A 152 -1.47 -14.51 15.30
CA PRO A 152 -2.48 -15.55 15.30
C PRO A 152 -2.71 -16.09 13.88
N ALA A 153 -2.87 -17.41 13.78
CA ALA A 153 -3.31 -18.00 12.52
C ALA A 153 -4.75 -17.60 12.19
N PRO A 154 -5.10 -17.44 10.91
CA PRO A 154 -6.48 -17.16 10.52
C PRO A 154 -7.42 -18.26 11.01
N VAL A 155 -8.63 -17.85 11.41
CA VAL A 155 -9.67 -18.82 11.83
C VAL A 155 -10.08 -19.68 10.63
N ASP A 156 -10.09 -20.99 10.79
CA ASP A 156 -10.52 -21.91 9.74
C ASP A 156 -12.05 -21.98 9.66
N ASN A 157 -12.63 -21.13 8.82
CA ASN A 157 -14.05 -21.08 8.49
C ASN A 157 -14.30 -21.65 7.09
N SER A 158 -13.53 -22.64 6.66
CA SER A 158 -13.59 -23.21 5.29
C SER A 158 -14.90 -23.93 4.98
N ASP A 159 -15.64 -24.38 5.99
CA ASP A 159 -16.95 -25.06 5.86
C ASP A 159 -18.13 -24.07 5.73
N GLU A 160 -17.89 -22.77 5.95
CA GLU A 160 -18.91 -21.74 5.80
C GLU A 160 -19.11 -21.32 4.33
N PRO A 161 -20.21 -20.59 4.01
CA PRO A 161 -20.39 -20.02 2.69
C PRO A 161 -19.24 -19.09 2.29
N LEU A 162 -18.78 -19.19 1.05
CA LEU A 162 -17.67 -18.39 0.51
C LEU A 162 -17.87 -16.89 0.74
N GLN A 163 -16.84 -16.23 1.19
CA GLN A 163 -16.75 -14.78 1.25
C GLN A 163 -15.30 -14.36 0.94
N PHE A 164 -15.10 -13.81 -0.26
CA PHE A 164 -13.83 -13.28 -0.75
C PHE A 164 -13.99 -11.81 -1.10
N GLN A 165 -13.14 -10.93 -0.59
CA GLN A 165 -13.17 -9.51 -0.94
C GLN A 165 -11.97 -9.12 -1.78
N VAL A 166 -12.25 -8.35 -2.84
CA VAL A 166 -11.23 -7.78 -3.72
C VAL A 166 -10.63 -6.53 -3.06
N SER A 167 -9.37 -6.59 -2.71
CA SER A 167 -8.66 -5.47 -2.07
C SER A 167 -7.70 -4.76 -3.01
N LEU A 168 -7.13 -5.48 -3.98
CA LEU A 168 -6.23 -4.96 -4.99
C LEU A 168 -6.65 -5.47 -6.38
N LEU A 169 -6.22 -4.75 -7.41
CA LEU A 169 -6.42 -5.16 -8.81
C LEU A 169 -5.08 -5.39 -9.49
N ASP A 170 -5.09 -6.34 -10.41
CA ASP A 170 -4.03 -6.57 -11.37
C ASP A 170 -4.63 -6.78 -12.76
N TYR A 171 -3.82 -6.75 -13.79
CA TYR A 171 -4.26 -6.92 -15.17
C TYR A 171 -3.27 -7.77 -15.95
N ASN A 172 -3.81 -8.67 -16.76
CA ASN A 172 -3.03 -9.47 -17.68
C ASN A 172 -3.76 -9.53 -19.03
N ASP A 173 -3.05 -9.31 -20.14
CA ASP A 173 -3.63 -9.24 -21.48
C ASP A 173 -4.37 -10.52 -21.91
N TYR A 174 -4.05 -11.67 -21.30
CA TYR A 174 -4.65 -12.97 -21.63
C TYR A 174 -5.88 -13.32 -20.80
N VAL A 175 -5.92 -12.89 -19.54
CA VAL A 175 -7.00 -13.25 -18.60
C VAL A 175 -7.83 -12.05 -18.16
N GLY A 176 -7.47 -10.85 -18.62
CA GLY A 176 -8.14 -9.61 -18.28
C GLY A 176 -7.81 -9.13 -16.86
N ARG A 177 -8.77 -8.46 -16.24
CA ARG A 177 -8.66 -7.93 -14.87
C ARG A 177 -8.67 -9.08 -13.84
N ILE A 178 -7.82 -8.97 -12.84
CA ILE A 178 -7.61 -9.96 -11.79
C ILE A 178 -7.87 -9.27 -10.45
N GLY A 179 -8.76 -9.81 -9.64
CA GLY A 179 -8.99 -9.34 -8.26
C GLY A 179 -8.09 -10.08 -7.29
N ILE A 180 -7.32 -9.35 -6.50
CA ILE A 180 -6.47 -9.89 -5.44
C ILE A 180 -7.11 -9.57 -4.10
N GLY A 181 -7.15 -10.57 -3.20
CA GLY A 181 -7.75 -10.38 -1.90
C GLY A 181 -7.61 -11.60 -0.99
N ARG A 182 -8.31 -11.54 0.13
CA ARG A 182 -8.36 -12.62 1.13
C ARG A 182 -9.67 -13.39 1.04
N VAL A 183 -9.59 -14.70 1.18
CA VAL A 183 -10.75 -15.55 1.47
C VAL A 183 -11.03 -15.44 2.97
N PHE A 184 -12.11 -14.76 3.36
CA PHE A 184 -12.46 -14.57 4.76
C PHE A 184 -13.13 -15.80 5.35
N ARG A 185 -13.93 -16.50 4.55
CA ARG A 185 -14.57 -17.78 4.91
C ARG A 185 -14.90 -18.59 3.66
N GLY A 186 -15.17 -19.86 3.85
CA GLY A 186 -15.50 -20.78 2.78
C GLY A 186 -14.32 -21.25 1.95
N THR A 187 -14.64 -21.86 0.83
CA THR A 187 -13.68 -22.41 -0.15
C THR A 187 -14.07 -21.96 -1.53
N ILE A 188 -13.09 -21.64 -2.39
CA ILE A 188 -13.28 -21.27 -3.79
C ILE A 188 -12.44 -22.19 -4.68
N LYS A 189 -13.02 -22.65 -5.80
CA LYS A 189 -12.37 -23.54 -6.76
C LYS A 189 -12.44 -23.01 -8.18
N VAL A 190 -11.47 -23.40 -8.99
CA VAL A 190 -11.54 -23.16 -10.44
C VAL A 190 -12.78 -23.86 -11.01
N GLY A 191 -13.57 -23.12 -11.77
CA GLY A 191 -14.82 -23.60 -12.38
C GLY A 191 -16.08 -23.31 -11.57
N ASP A 192 -15.96 -22.87 -10.33
CA ASP A 192 -17.11 -22.51 -9.51
C ASP A 192 -17.94 -21.38 -10.13
N GLN A 193 -19.26 -21.52 -9.99
CA GLN A 193 -20.20 -20.43 -10.25
C GLN A 193 -20.36 -19.60 -8.98
N VAL A 194 -20.03 -18.33 -9.07
CA VAL A 194 -20.06 -17.40 -7.94
C VAL A 194 -20.75 -16.10 -8.31
N THR A 195 -21.17 -15.34 -7.31
CA THR A 195 -21.79 -14.03 -7.49
C THR A 195 -20.86 -12.94 -7.00
N LEU A 196 -20.60 -11.95 -7.83
CA LEU A 196 -19.95 -10.71 -7.47
C LEU A 196 -21.01 -9.72 -6.99
N LEU A 197 -20.87 -9.28 -5.76
CA LEU A 197 -21.66 -8.21 -5.16
C LEU A 197 -20.94 -6.89 -5.41
N LYS A 198 -21.50 -6.07 -6.28
CA LYS A 198 -20.91 -4.79 -6.67
C LYS A 198 -21.22 -3.69 -5.66
N LEU A 199 -20.39 -2.64 -5.66
CA LEU A 199 -20.56 -1.49 -4.74
C LEU A 199 -21.88 -0.74 -4.93
N ASP A 200 -22.44 -0.75 -6.14
CA ASP A 200 -23.74 -0.15 -6.48
C ASP A 200 -24.95 -1.02 -6.07
N GLY A 201 -24.71 -2.16 -5.40
CA GLY A 201 -25.73 -3.13 -5.00
C GLY A 201 -26.17 -4.09 -6.09
N THR A 202 -25.65 -3.97 -7.31
CA THR A 202 -25.92 -4.93 -8.38
C THR A 202 -25.19 -6.25 -8.15
N LYS A 203 -25.71 -7.33 -8.73
CA LYS A 203 -25.19 -8.68 -8.59
C LYS A 203 -24.89 -9.24 -9.97
N LYS A 204 -23.70 -9.82 -10.13
CA LYS A 204 -23.30 -10.47 -11.39
C LYS A 204 -22.77 -11.87 -11.11
N ASN A 205 -23.32 -12.86 -11.80
CA ASN A 205 -22.82 -14.22 -11.72
C ASN A 205 -21.69 -14.38 -12.74
N PHE A 206 -20.63 -15.06 -12.32
CA PHE A 206 -19.52 -15.41 -13.19
C PHE A 206 -18.95 -16.78 -12.82
N ARG A 207 -18.12 -17.31 -13.72
CA ARG A 207 -17.39 -18.54 -13.49
C ARG A 207 -15.93 -18.23 -13.21
N VAL A 208 -15.40 -18.75 -12.13
CA VAL A 208 -13.98 -18.65 -11.80
C VAL A 208 -13.16 -19.35 -12.88
N THR A 209 -12.42 -18.60 -13.68
CA THR A 209 -11.64 -19.16 -14.78
C THR A 209 -10.27 -19.62 -14.32
N LYS A 210 -9.60 -18.83 -13.48
CA LYS A 210 -8.31 -19.18 -12.88
C LYS A 210 -8.21 -18.64 -11.46
N LEU A 211 -7.51 -19.39 -10.62
CA LEU A 211 -7.05 -18.98 -9.30
C LEU A 211 -5.53 -19.01 -9.28
N PHE A 212 -4.96 -18.03 -8.58
CA PHE A 212 -3.52 -17.97 -8.38
C PHE A 212 -3.23 -17.81 -6.88
N GLY A 213 -2.24 -18.57 -6.41
CA GLY A 213 -1.62 -18.40 -5.11
C GLY A 213 -0.24 -17.78 -5.23
N PHE A 214 0.28 -17.24 -4.14
CA PHE A 214 1.60 -16.63 -4.07
C PHE A 214 2.60 -17.63 -3.47
N PHE A 215 3.75 -17.85 -4.12
CA PHE A 215 4.80 -18.77 -3.70
C PHE A 215 6.18 -18.16 -3.97
N GLY A 216 6.90 -17.75 -2.92
CA GLY A 216 8.05 -16.90 -3.09
C GLY A 216 7.66 -15.63 -3.85
N LEU A 217 8.44 -15.22 -4.81
CA LEU A 217 8.16 -14.08 -5.67
C LEU A 217 7.27 -14.42 -6.90
N ASN A 218 6.81 -15.67 -6.99
CA ASN A 218 6.04 -16.12 -8.15
C ASN A 218 4.56 -16.30 -7.81
N ARG A 219 3.74 -16.06 -8.83
CA ARG A 219 2.31 -16.36 -8.82
C ARG A 219 2.08 -17.68 -9.56
N LEU A 220 1.50 -18.66 -8.89
CA LEU A 220 1.25 -19.98 -9.44
C LEU A 220 -0.25 -20.26 -9.55
N GLU A 221 -0.67 -20.93 -10.61
CA GLU A 221 -2.06 -21.40 -10.74
C GLU A 221 -2.33 -22.47 -9.66
N ILE A 222 -3.46 -22.32 -8.98
CA ILE A 222 -3.97 -23.26 -7.99
C ILE A 222 -5.39 -23.68 -8.36
N ASN A 223 -5.84 -24.83 -7.87
CA ASN A 223 -7.18 -25.33 -8.15
C ASN A 223 -8.21 -24.93 -7.12
N GLU A 224 -7.78 -24.69 -5.88
CA GLU A 224 -8.62 -24.44 -4.72
C GLU A 224 -7.91 -23.49 -3.74
N ALA A 225 -8.68 -22.67 -3.05
CA ALA A 225 -8.25 -21.83 -1.93
C ALA A 225 -9.31 -21.82 -0.83
N LYS A 226 -8.88 -21.62 0.41
CA LYS A 226 -9.70 -21.71 1.64
C LYS A 226 -9.62 -20.44 2.47
N ALA A 227 -10.47 -20.36 3.47
CA ALA A 227 -10.44 -19.31 4.48
C ALA A 227 -9.01 -19.05 4.98
N GLY A 228 -8.60 -17.79 5.04
CA GLY A 228 -7.24 -17.33 5.38
C GLY A 228 -6.28 -17.19 4.20
N ASP A 229 -6.55 -17.80 3.04
CA ASP A 229 -5.68 -17.69 1.87
C ASP A 229 -5.76 -16.30 1.22
N LEU A 230 -4.58 -15.80 0.82
CA LEU A 230 -4.45 -14.67 -0.09
C LEU A 230 -4.34 -15.20 -1.52
N ILE A 231 -5.25 -14.77 -2.38
CA ILE A 231 -5.35 -15.28 -3.74
C ILE A 231 -5.61 -14.18 -4.77
N ALA A 232 -5.37 -14.52 -6.02
CA ALA A 232 -5.80 -13.74 -7.17
C ALA A 232 -6.83 -14.53 -7.98
N VAL A 233 -7.95 -13.89 -8.32
CA VAL A 233 -9.10 -14.50 -9.01
C VAL A 233 -9.32 -13.83 -10.35
N SER A 234 -9.51 -14.61 -11.42
CA SER A 234 -9.88 -14.12 -12.74
C SER A 234 -11.20 -14.75 -13.22
N GLY A 235 -11.85 -14.12 -14.19
CA GLY A 235 -13.12 -14.57 -14.77
C GLY A 235 -14.15 -13.46 -14.94
N MET A 236 -13.83 -12.25 -14.51
CA MET A 236 -14.71 -11.09 -14.63
C MET A 236 -13.92 -9.84 -15.02
N GLU A 237 -14.24 -9.25 -16.16
CA GLU A 237 -13.52 -8.09 -16.70
C GLU A 237 -13.77 -6.80 -15.91
N ASP A 238 -14.94 -6.68 -15.28
CA ASP A 238 -15.38 -5.48 -14.54
C ASP A 238 -15.33 -5.61 -13.03
N ILE A 239 -14.51 -6.53 -12.51
CA ILE A 239 -14.24 -6.66 -11.06
C ILE A 239 -13.56 -5.40 -10.53
N PHE A 240 -13.95 -4.95 -9.34
CA PHE A 240 -13.46 -3.73 -8.73
C PHE A 240 -13.08 -3.92 -7.25
N VAL A 241 -12.27 -3.00 -6.73
CA VAL A 241 -11.86 -3.01 -5.32
C VAL A 241 -13.05 -2.79 -4.40
N GLY A 242 -13.10 -3.52 -3.29
CA GLY A 242 -14.19 -3.47 -2.30
C GLY A 242 -15.36 -4.40 -2.61
N GLU A 243 -15.43 -4.95 -3.82
CA GLU A 243 -16.48 -5.90 -4.18
C GLU A 243 -16.28 -7.26 -3.50
N THR A 244 -17.37 -7.94 -3.19
CA THR A 244 -17.35 -9.23 -2.50
C THR A 244 -17.82 -10.35 -3.43
N VAL A 245 -17.09 -11.44 -3.45
CA VAL A 245 -17.45 -12.69 -4.16
C VAL A 245 -18.08 -13.64 -3.15
N THR A 246 -19.26 -14.16 -3.49
CA THR A 246 -20.06 -15.05 -2.65
C THR A 246 -20.58 -16.24 -3.47
N PRO A 247 -21.12 -17.30 -2.84
CA PRO A 247 -21.89 -18.32 -3.55
C PRO A 247 -23.12 -17.72 -4.23
N VAL A 248 -23.67 -18.43 -5.23
CA VAL A 248 -24.86 -17.98 -5.99
C VAL A 248 -26.08 -17.82 -5.09
N ASP A 249 -26.19 -18.63 -4.04
CA ASP A 249 -27.36 -18.70 -3.18
C ASP A 249 -27.27 -17.82 -1.91
N THR A 250 -26.08 -17.31 -1.58
CA THR A 250 -25.82 -16.53 -0.36
C THR A 250 -25.18 -15.20 -0.72
N HIS A 251 -25.79 -14.09 -0.30
CA HIS A 251 -25.38 -12.75 -0.69
C HIS A 251 -25.10 -11.87 0.53
N GLU A 252 -23.97 -12.10 1.17
CA GLU A 252 -23.51 -11.30 2.29
C GLU A 252 -22.24 -10.55 1.89
N SER A 253 -22.36 -9.23 1.73
CA SER A 253 -21.22 -8.37 1.40
C SER A 253 -20.38 -8.07 2.64
N LEU A 254 -19.08 -8.00 2.45
CA LEU A 254 -18.16 -7.42 3.43
C LEU A 254 -18.29 -5.88 3.45
N PRO A 255 -17.86 -5.22 4.52
CA PRO A 255 -17.83 -3.76 4.58
C PRO A 255 -17.06 -3.18 3.41
N VAL A 256 -17.54 -2.08 2.87
CA VAL A 256 -16.92 -1.41 1.72
C VAL A 256 -15.52 -0.91 2.10
N LEU A 257 -14.54 -1.15 1.24
CA LEU A 257 -13.20 -0.61 1.38
C LEU A 257 -13.19 0.86 0.96
N HIS A 258 -12.56 1.71 1.77
CA HIS A 258 -12.38 3.11 1.43
C HIS A 258 -11.40 3.26 0.26
N ILE A 259 -11.77 4.09 -0.70
CA ILE A 259 -10.90 4.48 -1.82
C ILE A 259 -10.75 5.98 -1.76
N ASP A 260 -9.52 6.45 -1.56
CA ASP A 260 -9.22 7.88 -1.52
C ASP A 260 -9.52 8.51 -2.89
N GLU A 261 -10.24 9.61 -2.86
CA GLU A 261 -10.48 10.38 -4.06
C GLU A 261 -9.25 11.23 -4.44
N PRO A 262 -9.03 11.48 -5.73
CA PRO A 262 -7.96 12.37 -6.17
C PRO A 262 -8.07 13.78 -5.56
N THR A 263 -6.92 14.34 -5.18
CA THR A 263 -6.81 15.72 -4.67
C THR A 263 -6.05 16.66 -5.59
N LEU A 264 -5.18 16.09 -6.45
CA LEU A 264 -4.37 16.81 -7.41
C LEU A 264 -4.63 16.33 -8.83
N GLN A 265 -4.51 17.24 -9.79
CA GLN A 265 -4.59 16.94 -11.22
C GLN A 265 -3.46 17.59 -12.00
N MET A 266 -3.08 16.96 -13.10
CA MET A 266 -2.11 17.47 -14.06
C MET A 266 -2.65 17.23 -15.46
N THR A 267 -2.31 18.11 -16.40
CA THR A 267 -2.55 17.85 -17.82
C THR A 267 -1.36 17.11 -18.41
N PHE A 268 -1.60 15.94 -18.98
CA PHE A 268 -0.62 15.16 -19.75
C PHE A 268 -0.84 15.46 -21.22
N LEU A 269 0.23 15.79 -21.95
CA LEU A 269 0.17 16.17 -23.37
C LEU A 269 1.23 15.43 -24.18
N THR A 270 0.99 15.29 -25.46
CA THR A 270 2.04 14.90 -26.40
C THR A 270 3.17 15.94 -26.41
N ASN A 271 4.41 15.49 -26.54
CA ASN A 271 5.52 16.42 -26.72
C ASN A 271 5.49 17.01 -28.13
N ASN A 272 5.15 18.30 -28.22
CA ASN A 272 5.11 19.06 -29.49
C ASN A 272 6.34 20.00 -29.65
N SER A 273 7.37 19.84 -28.80
CA SER A 273 8.60 20.61 -28.90
C SER A 273 9.44 20.16 -30.10
N PRO A 274 10.39 21.01 -30.58
CA PRO A 274 11.34 20.65 -31.64
C PRO A 274 12.25 19.44 -31.31
N PHE A 275 12.24 19.00 -30.05
CA PHE A 275 13.04 17.89 -29.56
C PHE A 275 12.24 16.60 -29.40
N ALA A 276 10.96 16.58 -29.79
CA ALA A 276 10.10 15.41 -29.68
C ALA A 276 10.71 14.18 -30.37
N GLY A 277 10.62 13.04 -29.71
CA GLY A 277 11.12 11.75 -30.20
C GLY A 277 12.63 11.51 -30.04
N ARG A 278 13.33 12.34 -29.26
CA ARG A 278 14.75 12.14 -28.99
C ARG A 278 15.03 11.21 -27.81
N GLU A 279 14.18 11.23 -26.80
CA GLU A 279 14.35 10.48 -25.56
C GLU A 279 13.42 9.29 -25.45
N GLY A 280 12.21 9.36 -26.05
CA GLY A 280 11.21 8.32 -26.00
C GLY A 280 10.85 7.76 -27.39
N LYS A 281 10.43 6.48 -27.40
CA LYS A 281 9.94 5.79 -28.62
C LYS A 281 8.45 6.03 -28.87
N PHE A 282 7.69 6.26 -27.79
CA PHE A 282 6.22 6.38 -27.84
C PHE A 282 5.83 7.83 -27.59
N VAL A 283 5.64 8.58 -28.68
CA VAL A 283 5.40 10.03 -28.65
C VAL A 283 4.01 10.43 -29.18
N THR A 284 3.22 9.47 -29.68
CA THR A 284 1.92 9.76 -30.29
C THR A 284 0.79 9.78 -29.25
N ALA A 285 -0.20 10.62 -29.47
CA ALA A 285 -1.41 10.74 -28.62
C ALA A 285 -2.03 9.37 -28.34
N ARG A 286 -2.25 8.57 -29.38
CA ARG A 286 -2.82 7.22 -29.24
C ARG A 286 -2.02 6.33 -28.29
N LYS A 287 -0.69 6.35 -28.36
CA LYS A 287 0.16 5.52 -27.49
C LYS A 287 0.13 5.95 -26.05
N ILE A 288 0.11 7.26 -25.82
CA ILE A 288 -0.01 7.84 -24.47
C ILE A 288 -1.38 7.50 -23.89
N GLU A 289 -2.46 7.66 -24.66
CA GLU A 289 -3.81 7.31 -24.24
C GLU A 289 -3.93 5.81 -23.89
N GLU A 290 -3.50 4.91 -24.78
CA GLU A 290 -3.49 3.46 -24.55
C GLU A 290 -2.77 3.13 -23.22
N ARG A 291 -1.68 3.82 -22.93
CA ARG A 291 -0.91 3.61 -21.70
C ARG A 291 -1.63 4.13 -20.47
N LEU A 292 -2.21 5.33 -20.52
CA LEU A 292 -2.99 5.90 -19.41
C LEU A 292 -4.23 5.05 -19.10
N MET A 293 -4.96 4.59 -20.14
CA MET A 293 -6.12 3.73 -19.95
C MET A 293 -5.73 2.35 -19.37
N ARG A 294 -4.56 1.83 -19.73
CA ARG A 294 -4.02 0.60 -19.11
C ARG A 294 -3.78 0.77 -17.61
N GLU A 295 -3.32 1.94 -17.16
CA GLU A 295 -3.12 2.22 -15.74
C GLU A 295 -4.42 2.11 -14.94
N LEU A 296 -5.55 2.56 -15.49
CA LEU A 296 -6.87 2.48 -14.85
C LEU A 296 -7.37 1.06 -14.59
N HIS A 297 -6.75 0.04 -15.21
CA HIS A 297 -7.12 -1.35 -14.90
C HIS A 297 -6.66 -1.79 -13.52
N THR A 298 -5.61 -1.17 -12.98
CA THR A 298 -4.97 -1.57 -11.71
C THR A 298 -5.01 -0.47 -10.66
N ASP A 299 -4.93 0.79 -11.06
CA ASP A 299 -4.94 1.93 -10.14
C ASP A 299 -6.35 2.52 -10.02
N VAL A 300 -6.99 2.24 -8.90
CA VAL A 300 -8.37 2.68 -8.61
C VAL A 300 -8.48 4.14 -8.13
N SER A 301 -7.34 4.76 -7.78
CA SER A 301 -7.28 6.13 -7.29
C SER A 301 -6.87 7.12 -8.37
N LEU A 302 -6.55 6.61 -9.56
CA LEU A 302 -6.22 7.42 -10.72
C LEU A 302 -7.49 7.71 -11.54
N LYS A 303 -7.62 8.95 -12.03
CA LYS A 303 -8.64 9.33 -13.00
C LYS A 303 -7.98 9.89 -14.24
N VAL A 304 -8.48 9.52 -15.41
CA VAL A 304 -8.03 10.06 -16.70
C VAL A 304 -9.24 10.55 -17.47
N GLU A 305 -9.28 11.84 -17.78
CA GLU A 305 -10.38 12.49 -18.47
C GLU A 305 -9.86 13.18 -19.75
N PRO A 306 -10.58 13.07 -20.87
CA PRO A 306 -10.21 13.79 -22.09
C PRO A 306 -10.36 15.30 -21.88
N THR A 307 -9.59 16.08 -22.64
CA THR A 307 -9.75 17.53 -22.73
C THR A 307 -10.37 17.91 -24.08
N ASP A 308 -10.57 19.21 -24.31
CA ASP A 308 -10.99 19.73 -25.62
C ASP A 308 -9.92 19.49 -26.71
N SER A 309 -8.67 19.24 -26.32
CA SER A 309 -7.58 18.87 -27.24
C SER A 309 -7.45 17.35 -27.36
N PRO A 310 -7.40 16.80 -28.56
CA PRO A 310 -7.24 15.35 -28.77
C PRO A 310 -5.87 14.82 -28.35
N ASP A 311 -4.91 15.71 -28.06
CA ASP A 311 -3.53 15.38 -27.70
C ASP A 311 -3.24 15.61 -26.22
N ALA A 312 -4.28 15.82 -25.39
CA ALA A 312 -4.14 16.15 -23.98
C ALA A 312 -5.20 15.47 -23.11
N TRP A 313 -4.81 15.07 -21.89
CA TRP A 313 -5.66 14.41 -20.88
C TRP A 313 -5.46 15.07 -19.51
N ILE A 314 -6.53 15.23 -18.76
CA ILE A 314 -6.46 15.54 -17.34
C ILE A 314 -6.25 14.22 -16.59
N VAL A 315 -5.14 14.14 -15.86
CA VAL A 315 -4.80 12.99 -15.04
C VAL A 315 -4.84 13.43 -13.57
N SER A 316 -5.75 12.83 -12.81
CA SER A 316 -5.98 13.16 -11.40
C SER A 316 -5.49 12.03 -10.51
N GLY A 317 -4.76 12.35 -9.44
CA GLY A 317 -4.20 11.41 -8.49
C GLY A 317 -4.29 11.92 -7.06
N ARG A 318 -3.92 11.07 -6.10
CA ARG A 318 -3.99 11.38 -4.67
C ARG A 318 -3.01 12.46 -4.22
N GLY A 319 -1.82 12.51 -4.83
CA GLY A 319 -0.76 13.43 -4.46
C GLY A 319 0.32 13.55 -5.52
N GLU A 320 1.32 14.39 -5.26
CA GLU A 320 2.43 14.64 -6.18
C GLU A 320 3.28 13.38 -6.42
N LEU A 321 3.55 12.60 -5.38
CA LEU A 321 4.34 11.38 -5.49
C LEU A 321 3.63 10.34 -6.37
N HIS A 322 2.33 10.17 -6.20
CA HIS A 322 1.52 9.27 -7.00
C HIS A 322 1.64 9.57 -8.51
N LEU A 323 1.41 10.83 -8.90
CA LEU A 323 1.53 11.26 -10.30
C LEU A 323 2.97 11.21 -10.81
N SER A 324 3.96 11.53 -9.96
CA SER A 324 5.37 11.45 -10.31
C SER A 324 5.84 10.04 -10.59
N ILE A 325 5.34 9.05 -9.85
CA ILE A 325 5.61 7.62 -10.09
C ILE A 325 5.03 7.19 -11.44
N LEU A 326 3.80 7.59 -11.77
CA LEU A 326 3.21 7.31 -13.07
C LEU A 326 4.06 7.88 -14.22
N ILE A 327 4.47 9.15 -14.11
CA ILE A 327 5.32 9.81 -15.09
C ILE A 327 6.65 9.07 -15.26
N GLU A 328 7.29 8.71 -14.16
CA GLU A 328 8.59 8.02 -14.19
C GLU A 328 8.47 6.60 -14.77
N ASN A 329 7.40 5.86 -14.46
CA ASN A 329 7.12 4.56 -15.06
C ASN A 329 6.93 4.69 -16.57
N MET A 330 6.11 5.64 -17.02
CA MET A 330 5.93 5.91 -18.44
C MET A 330 7.26 6.26 -19.12
N ARG A 331 8.07 7.13 -18.51
CA ARG A 331 9.39 7.49 -19.03
C ARG A 331 10.31 6.26 -19.18
N ARG A 332 10.35 5.38 -18.18
CA ARG A 332 11.16 4.14 -18.22
C ARG A 332 10.67 3.14 -19.26
N GLU A 333 9.37 3.10 -19.52
CA GLU A 333 8.78 2.29 -20.59
C GLU A 333 9.06 2.87 -22.00
N GLY A 334 9.65 4.07 -22.08
CA GLY A 334 10.02 4.73 -23.31
C GLY A 334 8.96 5.67 -23.89
N TYR A 335 8.01 6.11 -23.08
CA TYR A 335 7.09 7.18 -23.42
C TYR A 335 7.75 8.54 -23.22
N GLU A 336 7.46 9.46 -24.12
CA GLU A 336 7.86 10.85 -24.05
C GLU A 336 6.61 11.73 -24.11
N LEU A 337 6.43 12.56 -23.08
CA LEU A 337 5.25 13.41 -22.92
C LEU A 337 5.62 14.70 -22.21
N GLN A 338 4.74 15.69 -22.30
CA GLN A 338 4.77 16.91 -21.51
C GLN A 338 3.72 16.82 -20.41
N VAL A 339 3.98 17.47 -19.29
CA VAL A 339 3.04 17.57 -18.17
C VAL A 339 2.93 19.02 -17.71
N SER A 340 1.74 19.44 -17.30
CA SER A 340 1.52 20.73 -16.65
C SER A 340 2.06 20.73 -15.21
N ARG A 341 2.02 21.87 -14.55
CA ARG A 341 2.15 21.92 -13.09
C ARG A 341 0.94 21.24 -12.45
N PRO A 342 1.12 20.60 -11.28
CA PRO A 342 0.00 20.07 -10.53
C PRO A 342 -0.94 21.20 -10.06
N GLU A 343 -2.22 20.92 -10.14
CA GLU A 343 -3.29 21.82 -9.68
C GLU A 343 -4.16 21.08 -8.67
N VAL A 344 -4.60 21.79 -7.64
CA VAL A 344 -5.51 21.26 -6.63
C VAL A 344 -6.92 21.14 -7.22
N ILE A 345 -7.57 20.01 -6.97
CA ILE A 345 -8.94 19.77 -7.42
C ILE A 345 -9.91 20.50 -6.48
N ILE A 346 -10.62 21.48 -7.02
CA ILE A 346 -11.68 22.19 -6.31
C ILE A 346 -12.99 21.43 -6.48
N LYS A 347 -13.58 20.98 -5.38
CA LYS A 347 -14.89 20.31 -5.37
C LYS A 347 -16.00 21.28 -5.01
N GLU A 348 -17.21 21.03 -5.53
CA GLU A 348 -18.41 21.74 -5.11
C GLU A 348 -19.22 20.81 -4.18
N ILE A 349 -19.33 21.18 -2.90
CA ILE A 349 -20.07 20.45 -1.88
C ILE A 349 -21.20 21.37 -1.39
N ASP A 350 -22.43 20.93 -1.54
CA ASP A 350 -23.64 21.71 -1.17
C ASP A 350 -23.67 23.14 -1.77
N GLY A 351 -23.14 23.29 -3.01
CA GLY A 351 -23.10 24.58 -3.71
C GLY A 351 -21.93 25.50 -3.28
N VAL A 352 -21.03 25.00 -2.42
CA VAL A 352 -19.84 25.73 -1.96
C VAL A 352 -18.59 25.11 -2.59
N LYS A 353 -17.73 25.95 -3.14
CA LYS A 353 -16.42 25.53 -3.64
C LYS A 353 -15.50 25.21 -2.46
N CYS A 354 -15.04 23.96 -2.40
CA CYS A 354 -14.16 23.46 -1.37
C CYS A 354 -12.83 23.01 -1.97
N GLU A 355 -11.73 23.41 -1.33
CA GLU A 355 -10.40 22.88 -1.60
C GLU A 355 -10.06 21.79 -0.57
N PRO A 356 -9.21 20.80 -0.90
CA PRO A 356 -8.78 19.79 0.06
C PRO A 356 -7.86 20.42 1.12
N PHE A 357 -8.08 20.04 2.38
CA PHE A 357 -7.23 20.38 3.50
C PHE A 357 -6.63 19.10 4.09
N GLU A 358 -5.38 19.21 4.54
CA GLU A 358 -4.68 18.12 5.21
C GLU A 358 -4.35 18.51 6.65
N ARG A 359 -4.45 17.55 7.55
CA ARG A 359 -3.92 17.68 8.90
C ARG A 359 -2.48 17.21 8.89
N VAL A 360 -1.55 18.17 9.11
CA VAL A 360 -0.11 17.89 9.13
C VAL A 360 0.36 17.85 10.57
N GLN A 361 1.12 16.83 10.93
CA GLN A 361 1.86 16.74 12.19
C GLN A 361 3.35 16.83 11.89
N ILE A 362 4.07 17.69 12.59
CA ILE A 362 5.49 17.95 12.37
C ILE A 362 6.20 17.84 13.69
N ASP A 363 7.10 16.86 13.80
CA ASP A 363 8.02 16.72 14.91
C ASP A 363 9.35 17.37 14.49
N THR A 364 9.83 18.33 15.28
CA THR A 364 11.01 19.11 14.90
C THR A 364 11.73 19.65 16.13
N PRO A 365 13.08 19.77 16.10
CA PRO A 365 13.82 20.49 17.13
C PRO A 365 13.31 21.93 17.27
N GLU A 366 13.33 22.43 18.51
CA GLU A 366 12.79 23.75 18.88
C GLU A 366 13.41 24.90 18.04
N GLU A 367 14.68 24.77 17.64
CA GLU A 367 15.39 25.76 16.81
C GLU A 367 14.75 25.99 15.43
N TYR A 368 14.01 25.01 14.86
CA TYR A 368 13.37 25.12 13.54
C TYR A 368 11.89 25.50 13.62
N MET A 369 11.28 25.48 14.79
CA MET A 369 9.86 25.72 15.02
C MET A 369 9.39 27.05 14.39
N GLY A 370 10.14 28.13 14.65
CA GLY A 370 9.79 29.46 14.12
C GLY A 370 9.72 29.51 12.60
N SER A 371 10.70 28.91 11.92
CA SER A 371 10.75 28.89 10.46
C SER A 371 9.66 28.03 9.85
N ILE A 372 9.26 26.94 10.52
CA ILE A 372 8.18 26.06 10.09
C ILE A 372 6.83 26.77 10.22
N ILE A 373 6.57 27.39 11.39
CA ILE A 373 5.33 28.18 11.61
C ILE A 373 5.21 29.29 10.59
N GLU A 374 6.28 30.04 10.32
CA GLU A 374 6.28 31.10 9.29
C GLU A 374 6.00 30.53 7.89
N SER A 375 6.65 29.43 7.52
CA SER A 375 6.46 28.79 6.21
C SER A 375 5.03 28.31 6.01
N LEU A 376 4.43 27.67 7.01
CA LEU A 376 3.05 27.18 6.94
C LEU A 376 2.03 28.32 6.98
N SER A 377 2.25 29.35 7.82
CA SER A 377 1.37 30.53 7.86
C SER A 377 1.34 31.27 6.53
N ASN A 378 2.47 31.38 5.83
CA ASN A 378 2.54 31.95 4.49
C ASN A 378 1.77 31.14 3.46
N ARG A 379 1.54 29.84 3.72
CA ARG A 379 0.72 28.91 2.92
C ARG A 379 -0.71 28.81 3.43
N LYS A 380 -1.15 29.70 4.33
CA LYS A 380 -2.48 29.69 4.97
C LYS A 380 -2.72 28.47 5.86
N GLY A 381 -1.67 27.86 6.39
CA GLY A 381 -1.77 26.84 7.41
C GLY A 381 -2.30 27.40 8.73
N GLU A 382 -3.19 26.66 9.37
CA GLU A 382 -3.73 27.01 10.69
C GLU A 382 -3.14 26.06 11.73
N MET A 383 -2.40 26.62 12.69
CA MET A 383 -1.85 25.86 13.81
C MET A 383 -2.99 25.46 14.75
N GLN A 384 -3.20 24.16 14.94
CA GLN A 384 -4.26 23.60 15.78
C GLN A 384 -3.77 23.33 17.21
N ASP A 385 -2.57 22.79 17.34
CA ASP A 385 -1.98 22.41 18.62
C ASP A 385 -0.45 22.50 18.54
N MET A 386 0.20 22.62 19.70
CA MET A 386 1.65 22.60 19.85
C MET A 386 1.99 21.99 21.20
N GLN A 387 2.77 20.94 21.18
CA GLN A 387 3.25 20.26 22.38
C GLN A 387 4.77 20.31 22.42
N HIS A 388 5.31 20.51 23.59
CA HIS A 388 6.75 20.44 23.84
C HIS A 388 7.03 19.11 24.54
N ASN A 389 7.90 18.32 23.97
CA ASN A 389 8.40 17.10 24.58
C ASN A 389 9.61 17.43 25.45
N ASP A 390 9.80 16.72 26.57
CA ASP A 390 10.91 16.94 27.54
C ASP A 390 12.30 16.79 26.89
N ASN A 391 12.38 16.23 25.70
CA ASN A 391 13.62 16.04 24.91
C ASN A 391 13.95 17.23 23.98
N GLY A 392 13.23 18.35 24.05
CA GLY A 392 13.48 19.55 23.22
C GLY A 392 13.00 19.43 21.77
N GLN A 393 12.02 18.61 21.53
CA GLN A 393 11.34 18.48 20.25
C GLN A 393 9.91 18.98 20.32
#